data_55901ab73a892045e2a882d3ed5498e0
#
_entry.id   55901ab73a892045e2a882d3ed5498e0
#
_cell.length_a   1.000
_cell.length_b   1.000
_cell.length_c   1.000
_cell.angle_alpha   90.00
_cell.angle_beta   90.00
_cell.angle_gamma   90.00
#
_symmetry.space_group_name_H-M   'P 1'
#
loop_
_entity.id
_entity.type
_entity.pdbx_description
1 polymer ?
#
loop_
_entity_poly.entity_id
_entity_poly.type
_entity_poly.pdbx_seq_one_letter_code
_entity_poly.pdbx_strand_id
1 'polypeptide(L)'
;MLRRNAFIPTAGFVKKELSGGGPCIDIGVHVLDLTLWLMGHPKPVSVTGVARRELTKKPGAFSVWHPGAVPADMDVEDFASGFVRFENGATLVIEVSWALHHDTMGEDMQIWLYGQDGGANWPKAEFLSTNYETRQLYNRTLKVTSYQLEPHAQECVEFARAVANDAPSPVPAEQSLYVIAILDGIYRSQREGREVTVDL
;
A
#
# COMPACT_ATOMS: atom_id res chain seq x y z
N MET A 1 -4.52 1.27 -4.35
CA MET A 1 -3.94 2.62 -4.38
C MET A 1 -4.14 3.33 -3.05
N LEU A 2 -3.22 4.22 -2.69
CA LEU A 2 -3.36 5.09 -1.53
C LEU A 2 -2.84 6.48 -1.90
N ARG A 3 -3.75 7.45 -1.97
CA ARG A 3 -3.49 8.83 -2.37
C ARG A 3 -3.78 9.76 -1.22
N ARG A 4 -2.84 10.69 -0.98
CA ARG A 4 -3.01 11.76 -0.02
C ARG A 4 -2.68 13.10 -0.67
N ASN A 5 -3.28 14.17 -0.16
CA ASN A 5 -2.76 15.52 -0.31
C ASN A 5 -2.25 16.06 1.05
N ALA A 6 -1.87 15.14 1.91
CA ALA A 6 -1.47 15.36 3.28
C ALA A 6 -0.28 14.49 3.65
N PHE A 7 0.71 15.06 4.32
CA PHE A 7 1.87 14.40 4.89
C PHE A 7 2.53 15.29 5.96
N ILE A 8 3.49 14.74 6.68
CA ILE A 8 4.22 15.48 7.73
C ILE A 8 5.55 15.97 7.14
N PRO A 9 5.71 17.27 6.82
CA PRO A 9 6.88 17.81 6.14
C PRO A 9 8.05 18.07 7.12
N THR A 10 8.39 17.10 7.96
CA THR A 10 9.54 17.15 8.87
C THR A 10 10.67 16.26 8.37
N ALA A 11 11.89 16.51 8.81
CA ALA A 11 13.08 15.77 8.36
C ALA A 11 12.93 14.24 8.47
N GLY A 12 12.26 13.74 9.52
CA GLY A 12 11.99 12.32 9.71
C GLY A 12 11.13 11.67 8.60
N PHE A 13 10.40 12.46 7.81
CA PHE A 13 9.57 11.97 6.70
C PHE A 13 10.12 12.35 5.33
N VAL A 14 10.75 13.52 5.20
CA VAL A 14 11.11 14.07 3.90
C VAL A 14 12.60 13.97 3.56
N LYS A 15 13.41 13.41 4.46
CA LYS A 15 14.83 13.14 4.25
C LYS A 15 15.09 11.65 4.08
N LYS A 16 15.57 11.24 2.93
CA LYS A 16 15.77 9.85 2.56
C LYS A 16 16.68 9.08 3.52
N GLU A 17 17.72 9.74 4.03
CA GLU A 17 18.63 9.14 5.02
C GLU A 17 17.93 8.77 6.35
N LEU A 18 16.81 9.42 6.67
CA LEU A 18 16.04 9.18 7.91
C LEU A 18 14.81 8.32 7.69
N SER A 19 14.09 8.53 6.58
CA SER A 19 12.82 7.86 6.27
C SER A 19 12.97 6.65 5.34
N GLY A 20 14.08 6.52 4.61
CA GLY A 20 14.27 5.52 3.56
C GLY A 20 13.59 5.87 2.23
N GLY A 21 12.51 6.64 2.26
CA GLY A 21 11.72 7.07 1.10
C GLY A 21 10.54 7.93 1.50
N GLY A 22 9.72 8.32 0.52
CA GLY A 22 8.50 9.09 0.68
C GLY A 22 7.26 8.21 0.77
N PRO A 23 6.15 8.54 0.06
CA PRO A 23 4.88 7.81 0.14
C PRO A 23 5.00 6.32 -0.20
N CYS A 24 5.99 5.91 -0.98
CA CYS A 24 6.22 4.50 -1.28
C CYS A 24 6.47 3.69 -0.01
N ILE A 25 7.32 4.19 0.86
CA ILE A 25 7.65 3.54 2.15
C ILE A 25 6.63 3.91 3.23
N ASP A 26 6.24 5.18 3.36
CA ASP A 26 5.37 5.65 4.45
C ASP A 26 3.95 5.06 4.37
N ILE A 27 3.30 5.18 3.23
CA ILE A 27 1.90 4.76 3.05
C ILE A 27 1.73 3.58 2.09
N GLY A 28 2.69 3.35 1.21
CA GLY A 28 2.69 2.21 0.30
C GLY A 28 2.72 0.89 1.04
N VAL A 29 3.47 0.81 2.14
CA VAL A 29 3.53 -0.38 2.99
C VAL A 29 2.15 -0.81 3.48
N HIS A 30 1.28 0.10 3.89
CA HIS A 30 -0.04 -0.21 4.43
C HIS A 30 -0.98 -0.79 3.37
N VAL A 31 -1.09 -0.13 2.21
CA VAL A 31 -1.99 -0.61 1.15
C VAL A 31 -1.47 -1.89 0.52
N LEU A 32 -0.14 -2.05 0.42
CA LEU A 32 0.48 -3.24 -0.14
C LEU A 32 0.30 -4.44 0.77
N ASP A 33 0.60 -4.29 2.07
CA ASP A 33 0.45 -5.35 3.07
C ASP A 33 -0.99 -5.88 3.11
N LEU A 34 -1.98 -4.99 3.24
CA LEU A 34 -3.39 -5.37 3.20
C LEU A 34 -3.76 -6.06 1.89
N THR A 35 -3.24 -5.59 0.75
CA THR A 35 -3.53 -6.21 -0.55
C THR A 35 -2.93 -7.61 -0.64
N LEU A 36 -1.68 -7.80 -0.22
CA LEU A 36 -1.02 -9.11 -0.21
C LEU A 36 -1.75 -10.08 0.74
N TRP A 37 -2.18 -9.61 1.90
CA TRP A 37 -3.00 -10.41 2.81
C TRP A 37 -4.31 -10.88 2.16
N LEU A 38 -5.03 -9.99 1.51
CA LEU A 38 -6.25 -10.32 0.77
C LEU A 38 -6.02 -11.26 -0.41
N MET A 39 -4.82 -11.24 -1.00
CA MET A 39 -4.40 -12.15 -2.09
C MET A 39 -3.85 -13.48 -1.58
N GLY A 40 -3.69 -13.69 -0.27
CA GLY A 40 -3.09 -14.89 0.31
C GLY A 40 -1.57 -14.93 0.24
N HIS A 41 -0.92 -13.76 0.26
CA HIS A 41 0.55 -13.59 0.24
C HIS A 41 1.26 -14.33 -0.89
N PRO A 42 0.90 -14.13 -2.16
CA PRO A 42 1.61 -14.75 -3.27
C PRO A 42 3.06 -14.24 -3.33
N LYS A 43 4.00 -15.13 -3.68
CA LYS A 43 5.41 -14.78 -3.79
C LYS A 43 5.64 -13.85 -4.98
N PRO A 44 6.23 -12.64 -4.78
CA PRO A 44 6.56 -11.73 -5.87
C PRO A 44 7.75 -12.25 -6.68
N VAL A 45 7.74 -12.01 -7.99
CA VAL A 45 8.76 -12.46 -8.94
C VAL A 45 9.47 -11.29 -9.58
N SER A 46 8.74 -10.30 -10.04
CA SER A 46 9.31 -9.13 -10.70
C SER A 46 8.48 -7.86 -10.48
N VAL A 47 9.14 -6.73 -10.59
CA VAL A 47 8.55 -5.40 -10.41
C VAL A 47 9.00 -4.46 -11.53
N THR A 48 8.04 -3.74 -12.11
CA THR A 48 8.30 -2.54 -12.90
C THR A 48 7.70 -1.36 -12.17
N GLY A 49 8.45 -0.28 -11.96
CA GLY A 49 7.93 0.85 -11.21
C GLY A 49 8.64 2.17 -11.46
N VAL A 50 7.99 3.21 -10.96
CA VAL A 50 8.50 4.58 -10.95
C VAL A 50 8.32 5.17 -9.55
N ALA A 51 9.29 5.98 -9.12
CA ALA A 51 9.23 6.76 -7.90
C ALA A 51 9.84 8.14 -8.19
N ARG A 52 9.05 9.20 -8.11
CA ARG A 52 9.46 10.54 -8.57
C ARG A 52 9.01 11.61 -7.60
N ARG A 53 9.80 12.67 -7.51
CA ARG A 53 9.43 13.92 -6.84
C ARG A 53 9.16 14.98 -7.90
N GLU A 54 7.89 15.31 -8.14
CA GLU A 54 7.49 16.32 -9.12
C GLU A 54 6.44 17.29 -8.57
N LEU A 55 5.58 16.84 -7.70
CA LEU A 55 4.45 17.62 -7.19
C LEU A 55 4.90 18.64 -6.16
N THR A 56 5.76 18.23 -5.24
CA THR A 56 6.26 19.05 -4.14
C THR A 56 7.44 19.97 -4.53
N LYS A 57 7.92 19.92 -5.77
CA LYS A 57 8.94 20.85 -6.29
C LYS A 57 8.37 22.26 -6.55
N LYS A 58 7.04 22.39 -6.68
CA LYS A 58 6.44 23.69 -7.00
C LYS A 58 6.59 24.66 -5.83
N PRO A 59 6.93 25.92 -6.09
CA PRO A 59 6.92 26.96 -5.08
C PRO A 59 5.55 27.05 -4.39
N GLY A 60 5.55 27.06 -3.06
CA GLY A 60 4.30 27.10 -2.30
C GLY A 60 3.61 25.74 -2.13
N ALA A 61 4.22 24.62 -2.53
CA ALA A 61 3.71 23.30 -2.22
C ALA A 61 3.52 23.16 -0.70
N PHE A 62 2.42 22.53 -0.30
CA PHE A 62 2.01 22.40 1.10
C PHE A 62 1.36 21.04 1.36
N SER A 63 1.22 20.69 2.62
CA SER A 63 0.42 19.58 3.10
C SER A 63 -0.83 20.12 3.79
N VAL A 64 -2.00 19.50 3.57
CA VAL A 64 -3.24 19.93 4.28
C VAL A 64 -3.20 19.62 5.78
N TRP A 65 -2.30 18.74 6.22
CA TRP A 65 -2.12 18.44 7.65
C TRP A 65 -1.13 19.36 8.37
N HIS A 66 -0.39 20.18 7.62
CA HIS A 66 0.64 21.03 8.19
C HIS A 66 0.66 22.40 7.51
N PRO A 67 0.55 23.49 8.26
CA PRO A 67 0.43 24.85 7.70
C PRO A 67 1.72 25.39 7.08
N GLY A 68 2.85 24.70 7.26
CA GLY A 68 4.15 25.09 6.71
C GLY A 68 4.34 24.69 5.25
N ALA A 69 5.22 25.41 4.57
CA ALA A 69 5.67 25.01 3.23
C ALA A 69 6.48 23.69 3.28
N VAL A 70 6.44 22.95 2.19
CA VAL A 70 7.30 21.79 2.01
C VAL A 70 8.77 22.25 2.02
N PRO A 71 9.66 21.59 2.80
CA PRO A 71 11.08 21.93 2.82
C PRO A 71 11.69 21.86 1.41
N ALA A 72 12.43 22.88 1.02
CA ALA A 72 13.07 22.93 -0.31
C ALA A 72 14.07 21.79 -0.52
N ASP A 73 14.68 21.34 0.55
CA ASP A 73 15.67 20.28 0.61
C ASP A 73 15.08 18.86 0.81
N MET A 74 13.76 18.70 0.67
CA MET A 74 13.14 17.39 0.57
C MET A 74 13.78 16.57 -0.56
N ASP A 75 14.14 15.32 -0.32
CA ASP A 75 14.87 14.47 -1.26
C ASP A 75 14.25 13.08 -1.48
N VAL A 76 13.03 12.87 -0.94
CA VAL A 76 12.23 11.69 -1.19
C VAL A 76 11.22 11.93 -2.31
N GLU A 77 10.69 10.86 -2.88
CA GLU A 77 9.60 10.94 -3.86
C GLU A 77 8.31 11.45 -3.22
N ASP A 78 7.39 11.98 -4.03
CA ASP A 78 6.02 12.36 -3.66
C ASP A 78 4.96 11.54 -4.41
N PHE A 79 5.40 10.71 -5.35
CA PHE A 79 4.59 9.78 -6.11
C PHE A 79 5.38 8.52 -6.43
N ALA A 80 4.75 7.36 -6.27
CA ALA A 80 5.25 6.09 -6.76
C ALA A 80 4.13 5.24 -7.36
N SER A 81 4.47 4.45 -8.38
CA SER A 81 3.58 3.46 -8.98
C SER A 81 4.39 2.25 -9.43
N GLY A 82 3.77 1.08 -9.36
CA GLY A 82 4.42 -0.16 -9.77
C GLY A 82 3.45 -1.20 -10.29
N PHE A 83 3.99 -2.09 -11.14
CA PHE A 83 3.36 -3.31 -11.60
C PHE A 83 4.18 -4.49 -11.10
N VAL A 84 3.53 -5.41 -10.40
CA VAL A 84 4.15 -6.58 -9.77
C VAL A 84 3.61 -7.85 -10.41
N ARG A 85 4.49 -8.82 -10.70
CA ARG A 85 4.14 -10.18 -11.10
C ARG A 85 4.42 -11.15 -9.97
N PHE A 86 3.54 -12.12 -9.80
CA PHE A 86 3.65 -13.16 -8.77
C PHE A 86 3.83 -14.53 -9.39
N GLU A 87 4.43 -15.45 -8.63
CA GLU A 87 4.75 -16.83 -9.06
C GLU A 87 3.49 -17.61 -9.49
N ASN A 88 2.35 -17.35 -8.85
CA ASN A 88 1.05 -17.98 -9.19
C ASN A 88 0.35 -17.36 -10.41
N GLY A 89 1.00 -16.44 -11.12
CA GLY A 89 0.46 -15.74 -12.29
C GLY A 89 -0.43 -14.53 -11.98
N ALA A 90 -0.69 -14.23 -10.72
CA ALA A 90 -1.38 -13.00 -10.33
C ALA A 90 -0.52 -11.76 -10.64
N THR A 91 -1.18 -10.62 -10.75
CA THR A 91 -0.54 -9.33 -10.95
C THR A 91 -1.14 -8.28 -10.04
N LEU A 92 -0.36 -7.26 -9.71
CA LEU A 92 -0.78 -6.14 -8.88
C LEU A 92 -0.33 -4.82 -9.50
N VAL A 93 -1.22 -3.83 -9.50
CA VAL A 93 -0.85 -2.42 -9.75
C VAL A 93 -0.96 -1.68 -8.42
N ILE A 94 0.12 -1.02 -8.03
CA ILE A 94 0.15 -0.14 -6.86
C ILE A 94 0.36 1.30 -7.29
N GLU A 95 -0.32 2.24 -6.66
CA GLU A 95 -0.12 3.67 -6.82
C GLU A 95 -0.24 4.35 -5.47
N VAL A 96 0.72 5.18 -5.11
CA VAL A 96 0.77 5.91 -3.85
C VAL A 96 1.29 7.34 -4.07
N SER A 97 0.74 8.28 -3.31
CA SER A 97 1.13 9.69 -3.41
C SER A 97 0.79 10.47 -2.15
N TRP A 98 1.60 11.49 -1.86
CA TRP A 98 1.34 12.44 -0.78
C TRP A 98 0.68 13.75 -1.24
N ALA A 99 0.88 14.14 -2.48
CA ALA A 99 0.55 15.49 -2.95
C ALA A 99 -0.16 15.48 -4.31
N LEU A 100 -0.82 14.37 -4.65
CA LEU A 100 -1.49 14.22 -5.93
C LEU A 100 -2.69 15.18 -6.03
N HIS A 101 -2.86 15.84 -7.18
CA HIS A 101 -4.03 16.64 -7.46
C HIS A 101 -5.25 15.75 -7.74
N HIS A 102 -6.07 15.54 -6.73
CA HIS A 102 -7.34 14.81 -6.81
C HIS A 102 -8.38 15.45 -5.87
N ASP A 103 -9.61 15.00 -5.93
CA ASP A 103 -10.76 15.61 -5.26
C ASP A 103 -10.93 15.20 -3.79
N THR A 104 -9.99 14.48 -3.21
CA THR A 104 -10.02 14.07 -1.81
C THR A 104 -9.29 15.08 -0.92
N MET A 105 -9.92 15.48 0.17
CA MET A 105 -9.30 16.26 1.26
C MET A 105 -8.79 15.27 2.33
N GLY A 106 -7.50 14.94 2.26
CA GLY A 106 -6.85 14.03 3.21
C GLY A 106 -6.40 12.73 2.56
N GLU A 107 -7.15 11.65 2.71
CA GLU A 107 -6.74 10.31 2.26
C GLU A 107 -7.84 9.60 1.47
N ASP A 108 -7.44 8.92 0.39
CA ASP A 108 -8.27 8.01 -0.39
C ASP A 108 -7.51 6.68 -0.57
N MET A 109 -7.89 5.66 0.20
CA MET A 109 -7.32 4.32 0.10
C MET A 109 -8.33 3.37 -0.51
N GLN A 110 -7.94 2.68 -1.59
CA GLN A 110 -8.83 1.74 -2.28
C GLN A 110 -8.07 0.52 -2.80
N ILE A 111 -8.69 -0.64 -2.66
CA ILE A 111 -8.22 -1.92 -3.19
C ILE A 111 -9.34 -2.55 -4.01
N TRP A 112 -9.01 -2.98 -5.23
CA TRP A 112 -9.88 -3.79 -6.07
C TRP A 112 -9.21 -5.13 -6.35
N LEU A 113 -9.92 -6.20 -6.11
CA LEU A 113 -9.50 -7.56 -6.42
C LEU A 113 -10.38 -8.12 -7.54
N TYR A 114 -9.73 -8.68 -8.54
CA TYR A 114 -10.38 -9.29 -9.70
C TYR A 114 -9.91 -10.73 -9.83
N GLY A 115 -10.83 -11.69 -9.69
CA GLY A 115 -10.56 -13.11 -9.82
C GLY A 115 -11.53 -13.77 -10.78
N GLN A 116 -11.25 -15.03 -11.11
CA GLN A 116 -12.09 -15.81 -12.05
C GLN A 116 -13.50 -16.05 -11.51
N ASP A 117 -13.63 -16.29 -10.19
CA ASP A 117 -14.89 -16.62 -9.54
C ASP A 117 -15.61 -15.41 -8.94
N GLY A 118 -14.97 -14.25 -8.94
CA GLY A 118 -15.52 -13.02 -8.41
C GLY A 118 -14.47 -11.96 -8.15
N GLY A 119 -14.91 -10.86 -7.55
CA GLY A 119 -14.08 -9.74 -7.17
C GLY A 119 -14.42 -9.22 -5.78
N ALA A 120 -13.60 -8.32 -5.29
CA ALA A 120 -13.87 -7.59 -4.06
C ALA A 120 -13.33 -6.17 -4.14
N ASN A 121 -13.89 -5.27 -3.35
CA ASN A 121 -13.33 -3.95 -3.16
C ASN A 121 -13.32 -3.55 -1.68
N TRP A 122 -12.33 -2.77 -1.32
CA TRP A 122 -12.17 -2.17 0.00
C TRP A 122 -11.94 -0.65 -0.20
N PRO A 123 -12.49 0.26 0.61
CA PRO A 123 -13.13 0.04 1.92
C PRO A 123 -14.63 -0.27 1.87
N LYS A 124 -15.27 -0.34 0.71
CA LYS A 124 -16.70 -0.65 0.62
C LYS A 124 -17.06 -2.04 1.14
N ALA A 125 -16.06 -2.94 1.24
CA ALA A 125 -16.23 -4.34 1.64
C ALA A 125 -17.32 -5.06 0.83
N GLU A 126 -17.30 -4.86 -0.49
CA GLU A 126 -18.21 -5.51 -1.43
C GLU A 126 -17.56 -6.74 -2.04
N PHE A 127 -18.32 -7.82 -2.14
CA PHE A 127 -18.03 -8.97 -2.98
C PHE A 127 -18.88 -8.93 -4.24
N LEU A 128 -18.22 -9.15 -5.37
CA LEU A 128 -18.80 -9.11 -6.70
C LEU A 128 -18.74 -10.51 -7.29
N SER A 129 -19.83 -11.02 -7.80
CA SER A 129 -19.86 -12.33 -8.44
C SER A 129 -20.82 -12.38 -9.63
N THR A 130 -20.61 -13.33 -10.54
CA THR A 130 -21.44 -13.55 -11.71
C THR A 130 -22.04 -14.95 -11.66
N ASN A 131 -23.35 -15.05 -11.82
CA ASN A 131 -24.00 -16.32 -12.11
C ASN A 131 -24.14 -16.43 -13.63
N TYR A 132 -23.35 -17.29 -14.25
CA TYR A 132 -23.32 -17.46 -15.71
C TYR A 132 -24.54 -18.20 -16.24
N GLU A 133 -25.17 -19.05 -15.44
CA GLU A 133 -26.38 -19.77 -15.83
C GLU A 133 -27.58 -18.84 -15.96
N THR A 134 -27.79 -18.00 -14.93
CA THR A 134 -28.90 -17.03 -14.91
C THR A 134 -28.56 -15.69 -15.53
N ARG A 135 -27.28 -15.47 -15.93
CA ARG A 135 -26.74 -14.21 -16.47
C ARG A 135 -26.97 -13.01 -15.57
N GLN A 136 -26.74 -13.21 -14.26
CA GLN A 136 -26.93 -12.18 -13.24
C GLN A 136 -25.61 -11.80 -12.58
N LEU A 137 -25.46 -10.52 -12.28
CA LEU A 137 -24.37 -9.97 -11.49
C LEU A 137 -24.86 -9.72 -10.06
N TYR A 138 -24.03 -10.06 -9.07
CA TYR A 138 -24.36 -9.90 -7.66
C TYR A 138 -23.32 -9.05 -6.94
N ASN A 139 -23.81 -8.11 -6.14
CA ASN A 139 -23.01 -7.36 -5.18
C ASN A 139 -23.50 -7.72 -3.78
N ARG A 140 -22.56 -8.08 -2.91
CA ARG A 140 -22.83 -8.37 -1.50
C ARG A 140 -21.93 -7.50 -0.64
N THR A 141 -22.49 -6.66 0.20
CA THR A 141 -21.73 -5.80 1.12
C THR A 141 -21.61 -6.48 2.48
N LEU A 142 -20.39 -6.60 2.98
CA LEU A 142 -20.15 -6.98 4.37
C LEU A 142 -20.37 -5.78 5.29
N LYS A 143 -21.07 -6.03 6.39
CA LYS A 143 -21.22 -5.05 7.47
C LYS A 143 -20.60 -5.63 8.73
N VAL A 144 -19.54 -5.01 9.20
CA VAL A 144 -18.99 -5.32 10.51
C VAL A 144 -19.83 -4.60 11.55
N THR A 145 -20.39 -5.33 12.50
CA THR A 145 -21.34 -4.78 13.48
C THR A 145 -20.66 -4.27 14.75
N SER A 146 -19.53 -4.85 15.13
CA SER A 146 -18.75 -4.41 16.31
C SER A 146 -17.33 -4.95 16.26
N TYR A 147 -16.41 -4.24 16.89
CA TYR A 147 -15.10 -4.73 17.28
C TYR A 147 -15.08 -4.95 18.79
N GLN A 148 -14.46 -6.02 19.24
CA GLN A 148 -14.26 -6.25 20.69
C GLN A 148 -13.19 -5.32 21.26
N LEU A 149 -12.18 -5.03 20.46
CA LEU A 149 -11.08 -4.10 20.74
C LEU A 149 -10.84 -3.23 19.52
N GLU A 150 -10.31 -2.06 19.74
CA GLU A 150 -9.78 -1.24 18.64
C GLU A 150 -8.67 -2.01 17.90
N PRO A 151 -8.55 -1.87 16.56
CA PRO A 151 -7.64 -2.69 15.74
C PRO A 151 -6.20 -2.74 16.24
N HIS A 152 -5.60 -1.60 16.60
CA HIS A 152 -4.24 -1.56 17.16
C HIS A 152 -4.12 -2.24 18.52
N ALA A 153 -5.14 -2.16 19.36
CA ALA A 153 -5.15 -2.87 20.63
C ALA A 153 -5.26 -4.39 20.41
N GLN A 154 -6.05 -4.83 19.43
CA GLN A 154 -6.16 -6.24 19.07
C GLN A 154 -4.82 -6.80 18.59
N GLU A 155 -4.13 -6.08 17.71
CA GLU A 155 -2.79 -6.43 17.19
C GLU A 155 -1.81 -6.67 18.35
N CYS A 156 -1.71 -5.72 19.30
CA CYS A 156 -0.84 -5.85 20.47
C CYS A 156 -1.21 -7.06 21.33
N VAL A 157 -2.49 -7.32 21.54
CA VAL A 157 -2.98 -8.46 22.34
C VAL A 157 -2.63 -9.79 21.65
N GLU A 158 -2.85 -9.91 20.34
CA GLU A 158 -2.55 -11.14 19.62
C GLU A 158 -1.04 -11.43 19.60
N PHE A 159 -0.20 -10.41 19.40
CA PHE A 159 1.25 -10.57 19.49
C PHE A 159 1.69 -10.99 20.91
N ALA A 160 1.19 -10.32 21.95
CA ALA A 160 1.50 -10.67 23.33
C ALA A 160 1.08 -12.11 23.68
N ARG A 161 -0.08 -12.56 23.18
CA ARG A 161 -0.54 -13.96 23.35
C ARG A 161 0.39 -14.95 22.66
N ALA A 162 0.85 -14.67 21.45
CA ALA A 162 1.78 -15.53 20.74
C ALA A 162 3.09 -15.67 21.53
N VAL A 163 3.65 -14.57 22.01
CA VAL A 163 4.86 -14.59 22.85
C VAL A 163 4.65 -15.38 24.15
N ALA A 164 3.54 -15.14 24.85
CA ALA A 164 3.28 -15.80 26.13
C ALA A 164 3.05 -17.32 26.00
N ASN A 165 2.63 -17.81 24.84
CA ASN A 165 2.37 -19.21 24.58
C ASN A 165 3.43 -19.91 23.72
N ASP A 166 4.56 -19.24 23.44
CA ASP A 166 5.60 -19.72 22.51
C ASP A 166 5.02 -20.17 21.15
N ALA A 167 4.01 -19.43 20.69
CA ALA A 167 3.31 -19.67 19.43
C ALA A 167 3.95 -18.89 18.28
N PRO A 168 3.75 -19.33 17.02
CA PRO A 168 4.18 -18.56 15.86
C PRO A 168 3.62 -17.14 15.86
N SER A 169 4.39 -16.19 15.29
CA SER A 169 3.92 -14.81 15.11
C SER A 169 2.62 -14.77 14.31
N PRO A 170 1.63 -13.97 14.72
CA PRO A 170 0.42 -13.73 13.91
C PRO A 170 0.71 -13.18 12.52
N VAL A 171 1.84 -12.48 12.37
CA VAL A 171 2.37 -11.98 11.10
C VAL A 171 3.77 -12.58 10.90
N PRO A 172 3.91 -13.65 10.09
CA PRO A 172 5.20 -14.24 9.77
C PRO A 172 6.14 -13.25 9.08
N ALA A 173 7.44 -13.31 9.40
CA ALA A 173 8.43 -12.38 8.85
C ALA A 173 8.51 -12.41 7.31
N GLU A 174 8.28 -13.56 6.71
CA GLU A 174 8.28 -13.77 5.25
C GLU A 174 7.24 -12.88 4.56
N GLN A 175 6.07 -12.66 5.19
CA GLN A 175 5.03 -11.77 4.66
C GLN A 175 5.52 -10.32 4.59
N SER A 176 6.20 -9.86 5.64
CA SER A 176 6.80 -8.52 5.66
C SER A 176 7.95 -8.38 4.67
N LEU A 177 8.74 -9.45 4.46
CA LEU A 177 9.79 -9.45 3.44
C LEU A 177 9.23 -9.26 2.03
N TYR A 178 8.07 -9.84 1.70
CA TYR A 178 7.44 -9.64 0.39
C TYR A 178 7.04 -8.17 0.17
N VAL A 179 6.51 -7.53 1.20
CA VAL A 179 6.17 -6.10 1.16
C VAL A 179 7.41 -5.26 0.86
N ILE A 180 8.47 -5.43 1.66
CA ILE A 180 9.72 -4.65 1.52
C ILE A 180 10.39 -4.93 0.16
N ALA A 181 10.43 -6.18 -0.28
CA ALA A 181 11.04 -6.55 -1.55
C ALA A 181 10.32 -5.93 -2.76
N ILE A 182 8.99 -5.83 -2.72
CA ILE A 182 8.21 -5.14 -3.76
C ILE A 182 8.52 -3.63 -3.75
N LEU A 183 8.53 -2.99 -2.59
CA LEU A 183 8.81 -1.56 -2.47
C LEU A 183 10.23 -1.22 -2.92
N ASP A 184 11.24 -2.00 -2.51
CA ASP A 184 12.61 -1.86 -3.03
C ASP A 184 12.67 -2.10 -4.55
N GLY A 185 11.92 -3.09 -5.04
CA GLY A 185 11.79 -3.36 -6.47
C GLY A 185 11.29 -2.15 -7.27
N ILE A 186 10.34 -1.36 -6.76
CA ILE A 186 9.89 -0.11 -7.38
C ILE A 186 11.05 0.89 -7.50
N TYR A 187 11.80 1.10 -6.43
CA TYR A 187 12.96 2.01 -6.46
C TYR A 187 14.08 1.51 -7.37
N ARG A 188 14.36 0.20 -7.37
CA ARG A 188 15.36 -0.40 -8.27
C ARG A 188 14.94 -0.24 -9.73
N SER A 189 13.69 -0.55 -10.04
CA SER A 189 13.15 -0.38 -11.39
C SER A 189 13.22 1.07 -11.87
N GLN A 190 12.92 2.05 -11.01
CA GLN A 190 13.09 3.48 -11.33
C GLN A 190 14.56 3.83 -11.63
N ARG A 191 15.52 3.29 -10.88
CA ARG A 191 16.95 3.56 -11.10
C ARG A 191 17.47 2.92 -12.39
N GLU A 192 17.01 1.70 -12.69
CA GLU A 192 17.48 0.91 -13.83
C GLU A 192 16.69 1.17 -15.12
N GLY A 193 15.51 1.81 -15.02
CA GLY A 193 14.64 2.11 -16.17
C GLY A 193 14.04 0.85 -16.82
N ARG A 194 13.95 -0.26 -16.07
CA ARG A 194 13.43 -1.55 -16.56
C ARG A 194 12.77 -2.36 -15.47
N GLU A 195 12.13 -3.46 -15.86
CA GLU A 195 11.67 -4.49 -14.92
C GLU A 195 12.87 -5.11 -14.18
N VAL A 196 12.70 -5.36 -12.89
CA VAL A 196 13.70 -6.00 -12.02
C VAL A 196 13.11 -7.24 -11.36
N THR A 197 13.95 -8.25 -11.17
CA THR A 197 13.59 -9.44 -10.39
C THR A 197 13.50 -9.11 -8.90
N VAL A 198 12.65 -9.81 -8.19
CA VAL A 198 12.56 -9.77 -6.72
C VAL A 198 13.36 -10.94 -6.19
N ASP A 199 14.45 -10.64 -5.49
CA ASP A 199 15.31 -11.63 -4.83
C ASP A 199 14.92 -11.69 -3.34
N LEU A 200 14.53 -12.89 -2.85
CA LEU A 200 14.04 -13.15 -1.50
C LEU A 200 14.88 -14.22 -0.82
#